data_ecb50d928c331819f2fd99eb3844a377
#
_entry.id   ecb50d928c331819f2fd99eb3844a377
#
_cell.length_a   1.000
_cell.length_b   1.000
_cell.length_c   1.000
_cell.angle_alpha   90.00
_cell.angle_beta   90.00
_cell.angle_gamma   90.00
#
_symmetry.space_group_name_H-M   'P 1'
#
loop_
_entity.id
_entity.type
_entity.pdbx_description
1 polymer ?
#
loop_
_entity_poly.entity_id
_entity_poly.type
_entity_poly.pdbx_seq_one_letter_code
_entity_poly.pdbx_strand_id
1 'polypeptide(L)'
;MDLPYPSPPCTDHFEPTIFIRHHRMLRAVMLDAQVWFPLQDLARLMGKQLDERATLKLDIDQRRTVWLLTHGNWEKCLMISESGVFAMLVHHYVPENRALRRWLAQEVLPALDVRHAEAADQPLLYQMRWQGNALSSLQWRGELWVKLRDLPELVPVQSGVVTGSWWRRLMGRRWSFFA
;
A
#
# COMPACT_ATOMS: atom_id res chain seq x y z
N MET A 1 -15.11 18.99 25.55
CA MET A 1 -13.99 19.62 24.81
C MET A 1 -13.15 18.48 24.30
N ASP A 2 -13.54 17.99 23.13
CA ASP A 2 -12.81 16.90 22.47
C ASP A 2 -11.59 17.50 21.77
N LEU A 3 -10.41 17.20 22.29
CA LEU A 3 -9.17 17.54 21.62
C LEU A 3 -9.09 16.72 20.32
N PRO A 4 -8.91 17.36 19.15
CA PRO A 4 -8.72 16.63 17.93
C PRO A 4 -7.43 15.81 18.07
N TYR A 5 -7.56 14.50 17.98
CA TYR A 5 -6.40 13.60 17.83
C TYR A 5 -5.52 14.14 16.71
N PRO A 6 -4.22 14.31 16.92
CA PRO A 6 -3.32 14.72 15.87
C PRO A 6 -3.40 13.67 14.75
N SER A 7 -3.81 14.11 13.57
CA SER A 7 -3.76 13.26 12.38
C SER A 7 -2.31 12.86 12.16
N PRO A 8 -1.98 11.57 12.21
CA PRO A 8 -0.61 11.13 12.01
C PRO A 8 -0.17 11.42 10.56
N PRO A 9 1.13 11.55 10.30
CA PRO A 9 1.65 11.82 8.97
C PRO A 9 1.18 10.73 7.99
N CYS A 10 0.64 11.14 6.86
CA CYS A 10 -0.17 10.37 5.89
C CYS A 10 0.50 9.18 5.18
N THR A 11 1.67 8.71 5.56
CA THR A 11 2.45 7.77 4.74
C THR A 11 2.38 6.31 5.14
N ASP A 12 1.97 5.96 6.37
CA ASP A 12 2.03 4.58 6.87
C ASP A 12 0.70 4.08 7.47
N HIS A 13 -0.45 4.58 6.95
CA HIS A 13 -1.79 4.22 7.41
C HIS A 13 -2.50 3.41 6.34
N PHE A 14 -2.92 2.21 6.70
CA PHE A 14 -3.49 1.27 5.74
C PHE A 14 -4.74 0.59 6.29
N GLU A 15 -5.73 0.40 5.41
CA GLU A 15 -6.89 -0.42 5.69
C GLU A 15 -6.59 -1.87 5.25
N PRO A 16 -6.64 -2.86 6.16
CA PRO A 16 -6.28 -4.22 5.84
C PRO A 16 -7.43 -4.99 5.16
N THR A 17 -7.07 -5.88 4.25
CA THR A 17 -7.95 -6.95 3.79
C THR A 17 -7.99 -8.05 4.83
N ILE A 18 -9.18 -8.56 5.15
CA ILE A 18 -9.39 -9.57 6.20
C ILE A 18 -9.65 -10.93 5.56
N PHE A 19 -8.91 -11.94 6.03
CA PHE A 19 -9.12 -13.35 5.72
C PHE A 19 -9.44 -14.12 7.01
N ILE A 20 -10.23 -15.16 6.90
CA ILE A 20 -10.63 -15.98 8.07
C ILE A 20 -10.23 -17.42 7.80
N ARG A 21 -9.51 -18.03 8.76
CA ARG A 21 -9.18 -19.44 8.78
C ARG A 21 -9.39 -20.04 10.16
N HIS A 22 -10.17 -21.10 10.26
CA HIS A 22 -10.50 -21.75 11.55
C HIS A 22 -10.92 -20.75 12.63
N HIS A 23 -11.81 -19.82 12.29
CA HIS A 23 -12.28 -18.73 13.17
C HIS A 23 -11.18 -17.77 13.66
N ARG A 24 -10.02 -17.79 13.05
CA ARG A 24 -8.92 -16.84 13.32
C ARG A 24 -8.78 -15.87 12.14
N MET A 25 -8.70 -14.60 12.49
CA MET A 25 -8.55 -13.52 11.53
C MET A 25 -7.08 -13.36 11.12
N LEU A 26 -6.84 -13.15 9.83
CA LEU A 26 -5.59 -12.71 9.26
C LEU A 26 -5.86 -11.40 8.51
N ARG A 27 -5.23 -10.34 8.93
CA ARG A 27 -5.20 -9.06 8.22
C ARG A 27 -4.03 -9.09 7.23
N ALA A 28 -4.21 -8.51 6.06
CA ALA A 28 -3.17 -8.39 5.04
C ALA A 28 -3.24 -7.04 4.35
N VAL A 29 -2.11 -6.50 3.99
CA VAL A 29 -1.98 -5.23 3.27
C VAL A 29 -1.00 -5.42 2.12
N MET A 30 -1.31 -4.84 0.96
CA MET A 30 -0.39 -4.75 -0.16
C MET A 30 0.37 -3.42 -0.07
N LEU A 31 1.70 -3.48 0.06
CA LEU A 31 2.60 -2.31 0.11
C LEU A 31 3.73 -2.53 -0.89
N ASP A 32 3.96 -1.55 -1.75
CA ASP A 32 5.05 -1.60 -2.74
C ASP A 32 5.06 -2.91 -3.56
N ALA A 33 3.88 -3.37 -4.00
CA ALA A 33 3.66 -4.63 -4.73
C ALA A 33 4.07 -5.90 -3.94
N GLN A 34 4.17 -5.81 -2.62
CA GLN A 34 4.45 -6.93 -1.72
C GLN A 34 3.38 -7.06 -0.65
N VAL A 35 3.01 -8.28 -0.29
CA VAL A 35 2.02 -8.56 0.74
C VAL A 35 2.67 -8.55 2.12
N TRP A 36 1.99 -7.90 3.07
CA TRP A 36 2.44 -7.77 4.46
C TRP A 36 1.35 -8.23 5.43
N PHE A 37 1.77 -8.90 6.48
CA PHE A 37 0.89 -9.49 7.50
C PHE A 37 1.30 -9.07 8.90
N PRO A 38 0.37 -8.73 9.82
CA PRO A 38 0.69 -8.47 11.21
C PRO A 38 1.26 -9.72 11.89
N LEU A 39 2.38 -9.56 12.60
CA LEU A 39 3.04 -10.63 13.35
C LEU A 39 2.07 -11.32 14.33
N GLN A 40 1.21 -10.56 15.00
CA GLN A 40 0.26 -11.09 15.97
C GLN A 40 -0.76 -12.03 15.33
N ASP A 41 -1.24 -11.73 14.14
CA ASP A 41 -2.21 -12.56 13.43
C ASP A 41 -1.56 -13.89 12.99
N LEU A 42 -0.31 -13.80 12.49
CA LEU A 42 0.50 -14.98 12.16
C LEU A 42 0.74 -15.85 13.40
N ALA A 43 1.09 -15.24 14.53
CA ALA A 43 1.28 -15.94 15.79
C ALA A 43 0.04 -16.75 16.21
N ARG A 44 -1.14 -16.12 16.11
CA ARG A 44 -2.42 -16.79 16.40
C ARG A 44 -2.70 -17.95 15.44
N LEU A 45 -2.43 -17.77 14.14
CA LEU A 45 -2.62 -18.83 13.14
C LEU A 45 -1.65 -19.99 13.31
N MET A 46 -0.40 -19.71 13.69
CA MET A 46 0.61 -20.72 13.97
C MET A 46 0.42 -21.40 15.35
N GLY A 47 -0.48 -20.88 16.19
CA GLY A 47 -0.66 -21.38 17.54
C GLY A 47 0.55 -21.19 18.45
N LYS A 48 1.35 -20.15 18.18
CA LYS A 48 2.59 -19.81 18.90
C LYS A 48 2.56 -18.39 19.40
N GLN A 49 3.22 -18.15 20.52
CA GLN A 49 3.53 -16.78 20.93
C GLN A 49 4.79 -16.35 20.18
N LEU A 50 4.62 -15.43 19.24
CA LEU A 50 5.71 -14.80 18.51
C LEU A 50 5.83 -13.37 19.03
N ASP A 51 6.99 -13.04 19.56
CA ASP A 51 7.37 -11.70 19.98
C ASP A 51 8.28 -11.04 18.93
N GLU A 52 8.64 -9.79 19.15
CA GLU A 52 9.58 -9.08 18.28
C GLU A 52 10.93 -9.79 18.15
N ARG A 53 11.34 -10.55 19.17
CA ARG A 53 12.61 -11.31 19.15
C ARG A 53 12.60 -12.42 18.11
N ALA A 54 11.42 -13.01 17.87
CA ALA A 54 11.26 -14.01 16.81
C ALA A 54 11.54 -13.41 15.42
N THR A 55 11.35 -12.11 15.25
CA THR A 55 11.58 -11.42 13.98
C THR A 55 13.03 -10.93 13.79
N LEU A 56 13.89 -11.03 14.82
CA LEU A 56 15.29 -10.62 14.70
C LEU A 56 16.11 -11.50 13.73
N LYS A 57 15.59 -12.69 13.41
CA LYS A 57 16.20 -13.61 12.42
C LYS A 57 15.78 -13.27 10.99
N LEU A 58 14.82 -12.37 10.82
CA LEU A 58 14.38 -11.90 9.52
C LEU A 58 15.23 -10.70 9.07
N ASP A 59 15.40 -10.58 7.78
CA ASP A 59 16.09 -9.44 7.18
C ASP A 59 15.29 -8.15 7.41
N ILE A 60 15.97 -7.01 7.27
CA ILE A 60 15.36 -5.70 7.56
C ILE A 60 14.20 -5.37 6.60
N ASP A 61 14.27 -5.85 5.35
CA ASP A 61 13.25 -5.71 4.31
C ASP A 61 12.06 -6.66 4.50
N GLN A 62 12.17 -7.62 5.42
CA GLN A 62 11.11 -8.58 5.74
C GLN A 62 10.24 -8.14 6.93
N ARG A 63 10.56 -7.02 7.57
CA ARG A 63 9.82 -6.49 8.72
C ARG A 63 9.66 -4.98 8.63
N ARG A 64 8.46 -4.52 8.91
CA ARG A 64 8.11 -3.08 8.87
C ARG A 64 7.03 -2.78 9.91
N THR A 65 7.06 -1.61 10.48
CA THR A 65 5.99 -1.15 11.38
C THR A 65 5.10 -0.16 10.65
N VAL A 66 3.80 -0.41 10.67
CA VAL A 66 2.78 0.45 10.06
C VAL A 66 1.58 0.64 10.99
N TRP A 67 0.70 1.57 10.63
CA TRP A 67 -0.58 1.76 11.31
C TRP A 67 -1.68 1.07 10.50
N LEU A 68 -2.44 0.18 11.15
CA LEU A 68 -3.59 -0.49 10.55
C LEU A 68 -4.88 0.01 11.15
N LEU A 69 -5.89 0.22 10.30
CA LEU A 69 -7.24 0.49 10.75
C LEU A 69 -7.88 -0.81 11.26
N THR A 70 -8.18 -0.86 12.55
CA THR A 70 -8.81 -2.03 13.19
C THR A 70 -10.01 -1.56 13.99
N HIS A 71 -11.21 -1.99 13.61
CA HIS A 71 -12.47 -1.62 14.27
C HIS A 71 -12.65 -0.11 14.48
N GLY A 72 -12.24 0.70 13.50
CA GLY A 72 -12.35 2.16 13.56
C GLY A 72 -11.20 2.86 14.31
N ASN A 73 -10.24 2.13 14.85
CA ASN A 73 -9.08 2.66 15.54
C ASN A 73 -7.78 2.35 14.80
N TRP A 74 -6.83 3.27 14.86
CA TRP A 74 -5.50 3.05 14.32
C TRP A 74 -4.62 2.31 15.33
N GLU A 75 -4.12 1.16 14.94
CA GLU A 75 -3.25 0.30 15.74
C GLU A 75 -1.86 0.20 15.09
N LYS A 76 -0.82 0.44 15.88
CA LYS A 76 0.57 0.27 15.42
C LYS A 76 0.92 -1.22 15.40
N CYS A 77 1.19 -1.76 14.22
CA CYS A 77 1.44 -3.18 14.00
C CYS A 77 2.83 -3.44 13.42
N LEU A 78 3.54 -4.42 13.96
CA LEU A 78 4.71 -4.99 13.34
C LEU A 78 4.26 -5.94 12.24
N MET A 79 4.63 -5.61 11.00
CA MET A 79 4.28 -6.37 9.80
C MET A 79 5.45 -7.23 9.35
N ILE A 80 5.12 -8.39 8.82
CA ILE A 80 6.06 -9.33 8.22
C ILE A 80 5.70 -9.48 6.75
N SER A 81 6.68 -9.36 5.86
CA SER A 81 6.50 -9.55 4.43
C SER A 81 6.19 -11.02 4.10
N GLU A 82 5.66 -11.26 2.91
CA GLU A 82 5.41 -12.60 2.40
C GLU A 82 6.63 -13.51 2.54
N SER A 83 7.81 -13.04 2.08
CA SER A 83 9.07 -13.80 2.18
C SER A 83 9.44 -14.11 3.64
N GLY A 84 9.25 -13.13 4.55
CA GLY A 84 9.47 -13.30 5.97
C GLY A 84 8.53 -14.33 6.61
N VAL A 85 7.26 -14.34 6.20
CA VAL A 85 6.30 -15.37 6.66
C VAL A 85 6.75 -16.76 6.26
N PHE A 86 7.15 -16.97 5.00
CA PHE A 86 7.65 -18.26 4.56
C PHE A 86 8.94 -18.67 5.28
N ALA A 87 9.87 -17.75 5.53
CA ALA A 87 11.04 -18.00 6.35
C ALA A 87 10.67 -18.43 7.78
N MET A 88 9.74 -17.75 8.42
CA MET A 88 9.25 -18.11 9.76
C MET A 88 8.58 -19.49 9.79
N LEU A 89 7.79 -19.83 8.78
CA LEU A 89 7.13 -21.14 8.67
C LEU A 89 8.14 -22.28 8.49
N VAL A 90 9.29 -22.03 7.88
CA VAL A 90 10.39 -23.00 7.76
C VAL A 90 11.14 -23.13 9.09
N HIS A 91 11.48 -22.00 9.75
CA HIS A 91 12.21 -22.03 11.02
C HIS A 91 11.39 -22.63 12.19
N HIS A 92 10.09 -22.44 12.16
CA HIS A 92 9.16 -22.98 13.16
C HIS A 92 8.37 -24.14 12.58
N TYR A 93 9.08 -25.16 12.08
CA TYR A 93 8.45 -26.30 11.44
C TYR A 93 7.54 -27.05 12.41
N VAL A 94 6.24 -27.02 12.12
CA VAL A 94 5.19 -27.82 12.75
C VAL A 94 4.37 -28.38 11.59
N PRO A 95 3.90 -29.64 11.65
CA PRO A 95 3.12 -30.25 10.56
C PRO A 95 1.93 -29.39 10.10
N GLU A 96 1.28 -28.70 11.03
CA GLU A 96 0.16 -27.80 10.79
C GLU A 96 0.54 -26.58 9.91
N ASN A 97 1.80 -26.15 9.98
CA ASN A 97 2.31 -25.03 9.17
C ASN A 97 2.32 -25.37 7.68
N ARG A 98 2.36 -26.65 7.29
CA ARG A 98 2.24 -27.06 5.89
C ARG A 98 0.88 -26.67 5.32
N ALA A 99 -0.20 -26.88 6.08
CA ALA A 99 -1.54 -26.51 5.67
C ALA A 99 -1.74 -24.98 5.66
N LEU A 100 -1.14 -24.27 6.65
CA LEU A 100 -1.14 -22.80 6.68
C LEU A 100 -0.39 -22.22 5.47
N ARG A 101 0.80 -22.72 5.16
CA ARG A 101 1.58 -22.30 3.99
C ARG A 101 0.82 -22.48 2.68
N ARG A 102 0.15 -23.64 2.52
CA ARG A 102 -0.65 -23.91 1.32
C ARG A 102 -1.81 -22.93 1.21
N TRP A 103 -2.51 -22.67 2.28
CA TRP A 103 -3.62 -21.73 2.32
C TRP A 103 -3.17 -20.30 1.97
N LEU A 104 -2.06 -19.83 2.54
CA LEU A 104 -1.48 -18.52 2.19
C LEU A 104 -1.17 -18.45 0.68
N ALA A 105 -0.45 -19.45 0.14
CA ALA A 105 0.00 -19.43 -1.25
C ALA A 105 -1.13 -19.62 -2.27
N GLN A 106 -2.18 -20.37 -1.94
CA GLN A 106 -3.23 -20.72 -2.90
C GLN A 106 -4.50 -19.89 -2.80
N GLU A 107 -4.75 -19.28 -1.64
CA GLU A 107 -5.98 -18.53 -1.39
C GLU A 107 -5.71 -17.06 -1.08
N VAL A 108 -4.84 -16.77 -0.10
CA VAL A 108 -4.65 -15.41 0.39
C VAL A 108 -3.91 -14.52 -0.61
N LEU A 109 -2.75 -14.97 -1.09
CA LEU A 109 -1.91 -14.20 -2.01
C LEU A 109 -2.61 -13.94 -3.34
N PRO A 110 -3.19 -14.94 -4.03
CA PRO A 110 -3.90 -14.69 -5.28
C PRO A 110 -5.10 -13.75 -5.13
N ALA A 111 -5.84 -13.85 -4.00
CA ALA A 111 -6.98 -12.97 -3.75
C ALA A 111 -6.56 -11.51 -3.53
N LEU A 112 -5.38 -11.27 -2.96
CA LEU A 112 -4.83 -9.92 -2.81
C LEU A 112 -4.32 -9.35 -4.13
N ASP A 113 -3.67 -10.17 -4.95
CA ASP A 113 -3.19 -9.76 -6.28
C ASP A 113 -4.34 -9.33 -7.17
N VAL A 114 -5.44 -10.10 -7.21
CA VAL A 114 -6.64 -9.76 -7.99
C VAL A 114 -7.25 -8.45 -7.48
N ARG A 115 -7.45 -8.31 -6.18
CA ARG A 115 -8.02 -7.07 -5.60
C ARG A 115 -7.14 -5.85 -5.84
N HIS A 116 -5.83 -6.02 -5.75
CA HIS A 116 -4.89 -4.94 -6.02
C HIS A 116 -4.92 -4.55 -7.51
N ALA A 117 -4.99 -5.52 -8.42
CA ALA A 117 -5.12 -5.27 -9.84
C ALA A 117 -6.44 -4.56 -10.18
N GLU A 118 -7.57 -4.99 -9.59
CA GLU A 118 -8.87 -4.35 -9.76
C GLU A 118 -8.87 -2.91 -9.20
N ALA A 119 -8.29 -2.69 -8.02
CA ALA A 119 -8.16 -1.36 -7.43
C ALA A 119 -7.26 -0.44 -8.27
N ALA A 120 -6.17 -0.97 -8.83
CA ALA A 120 -5.27 -0.22 -9.71
C ALA A 120 -5.92 0.14 -11.06
N ASP A 121 -6.90 -0.64 -11.51
CA ASP A 121 -7.62 -0.39 -12.77
C ASP A 121 -8.82 0.58 -12.58
N GLN A 122 -9.20 0.90 -11.34
CA GLN A 122 -10.24 1.89 -11.05
C GLN A 122 -9.66 3.31 -11.12
N PRO A 123 -10.26 4.20 -11.94
CA PRO A 123 -9.85 5.59 -11.99
C PRO A 123 -10.25 6.33 -10.69
N LEU A 124 -9.30 6.93 -10.02
CA LEU A 124 -9.51 7.73 -8.81
C LEU A 124 -9.44 9.22 -9.15
N LEU A 125 -10.51 9.94 -8.83
CA LEU A 125 -10.60 11.39 -9.01
C LEU A 125 -10.00 12.10 -7.79
N TYR A 126 -9.01 12.96 -8.04
CA TYR A 126 -8.40 13.83 -7.03
C TYR A 126 -8.65 15.29 -7.35
N GLN A 127 -8.90 16.08 -6.32
CA GLN A 127 -8.84 17.53 -6.41
C GLN A 127 -7.54 18.02 -5.80
N MET A 128 -6.72 18.65 -6.59
CA MET A 128 -5.46 19.26 -6.17
C MET A 128 -5.61 20.78 -6.17
N ARG A 129 -4.92 21.47 -5.28
CA ARG A 129 -4.76 22.92 -5.34
C ARG A 129 -3.38 23.26 -5.89
N TRP A 130 -3.36 24.01 -6.98
CA TRP A 130 -2.14 24.51 -7.58
C TRP A 130 -2.24 26.03 -7.74
N GLN A 131 -1.33 26.78 -7.10
CA GLN A 131 -1.31 28.26 -7.13
C GLN A 131 -2.69 28.91 -6.84
N GLY A 132 -3.45 28.34 -5.90
CA GLY A 132 -4.78 28.85 -5.53
C GLY A 132 -5.93 28.32 -6.37
N ASN A 133 -5.69 27.68 -7.50
CA ASN A 133 -6.71 27.10 -8.39
C ASN A 133 -6.96 25.61 -8.05
N ALA A 134 -8.22 25.18 -8.17
CA ALA A 134 -8.59 23.79 -8.05
C ALA A 134 -8.36 23.07 -9.38
N LEU A 135 -7.52 22.04 -9.36
CA LEU A 135 -7.21 21.18 -10.49
C LEU A 135 -7.84 19.81 -10.28
N SER A 136 -8.66 19.36 -11.23
CA SER A 136 -9.17 17.98 -11.23
C SER A 136 -8.18 17.06 -11.94
N SER A 137 -7.69 16.07 -11.22
CA SER A 137 -6.80 15.04 -11.76
C SER A 137 -7.39 13.65 -11.58
N LEU A 138 -7.07 12.75 -12.49
CA LEU A 138 -7.48 11.36 -12.49
C LEU A 138 -6.22 10.50 -12.32
N GLN A 139 -6.17 9.69 -11.29
CA GLN A 139 -5.15 8.65 -11.18
C GLN A 139 -5.71 7.35 -11.72
N TRP A 140 -5.04 6.79 -12.72
CA TRP A 140 -5.44 5.53 -13.34
C TRP A 140 -4.20 4.74 -13.78
N ARG A 141 -4.14 3.48 -13.40
CA ARG A 141 -3.02 2.56 -13.70
C ARG A 141 -1.64 3.11 -13.29
N GLY A 142 -1.59 3.81 -12.14
CA GLY A 142 -0.35 4.42 -11.66
C GLY A 142 0.07 5.71 -12.37
N GLU A 143 -0.70 6.16 -13.37
CA GLU A 143 -0.48 7.42 -14.10
C GLU A 143 -1.43 8.51 -13.60
N LEU A 144 -0.94 9.75 -13.59
CA LEU A 144 -1.75 10.92 -13.26
C LEU A 144 -2.19 11.62 -14.55
N TRP A 145 -3.50 11.68 -14.74
CA TRP A 145 -4.13 12.32 -15.88
C TRP A 145 -4.69 13.68 -15.48
N VAL A 146 -4.42 14.71 -16.25
CA VAL A 146 -4.91 16.07 -16.01
C VAL A 146 -5.69 16.52 -17.24
N LYS A 147 -6.82 17.19 -17.00
CA LYS A 147 -7.67 17.68 -18.08
C LYS A 147 -6.93 18.77 -18.89
N LEU A 148 -6.81 18.59 -20.19
CA LEU A 148 -6.04 19.50 -21.07
C LEU A 148 -6.53 20.96 -20.98
N ARG A 149 -7.85 21.17 -20.82
CA ARG A 149 -8.45 22.50 -20.68
C ARG A 149 -8.03 23.26 -19.42
N ASP A 150 -7.58 22.52 -18.39
CA ASP A 150 -7.17 23.11 -17.11
C ASP A 150 -5.68 23.52 -17.15
N LEU A 151 -4.93 23.03 -18.15
CA LEU A 151 -3.52 23.32 -18.35
C LEU A 151 -3.19 24.78 -18.78
N PRO A 152 -3.97 25.46 -19.65
CA PRO A 152 -3.70 26.84 -20.03
C PRO A 152 -3.74 27.84 -18.87
N GLU A 153 -4.49 27.51 -17.81
CA GLU A 153 -4.57 28.32 -16.60
C GLU A 153 -3.36 28.10 -15.69
N LEU A 154 -2.66 26.96 -15.86
CA LEU A 154 -1.50 26.56 -15.04
C LEU A 154 -0.17 26.94 -15.68
N VAL A 155 -0.11 27.04 -16.99
CA VAL A 155 1.10 27.40 -17.74
C VAL A 155 0.89 28.76 -18.36
N PRO A 156 1.55 29.84 -17.86
CA PRO A 156 1.49 31.12 -18.53
C PRO A 156 2.09 30.94 -19.93
N VAL A 157 1.28 31.12 -20.96
CA VAL A 157 1.73 31.11 -22.34
C VAL A 157 2.57 32.38 -22.54
N GLN A 158 3.86 32.28 -22.29
CA GLN A 158 4.80 33.29 -22.83
C GLN A 158 4.90 33.02 -24.30
N SER A 159 4.37 33.94 -25.11
CA SER A 159 4.58 34.00 -26.55
C SER A 159 6.05 34.40 -26.85
N GLY A 160 6.97 33.51 -26.56
CA GLY A 160 8.39 33.61 -26.84
C GLY A 160 8.87 32.28 -27.40
N VAL A 161 9.74 32.37 -28.42
CA VAL A 161 10.37 31.19 -29.04
C VAL A 161 11.03 30.34 -27.98
N VAL A 162 10.44 29.17 -27.71
CA VAL A 162 10.96 28.20 -26.74
C VAL A 162 12.17 27.50 -27.36
N THR A 163 13.35 27.97 -27.03
CA THR A 163 14.59 27.25 -27.33
C THR A 163 14.67 26.02 -26.41
N GLY A 164 14.66 24.86 -27.03
CA GLY A 164 14.34 23.53 -26.55
C GLY A 164 15.21 22.89 -25.47
N SER A 165 15.51 23.50 -24.32
CA SER A 165 16.30 22.78 -23.32
C SER A 165 15.58 22.43 -21.99
N TRP A 166 14.46 23.04 -21.68
CA TRP A 166 13.78 22.83 -20.42
C TRP A 166 12.72 21.70 -20.47
N TRP A 167 12.21 21.38 -21.64
CA TRP A 167 11.27 20.27 -21.84
C TRP A 167 11.85 18.90 -21.45
N ARG A 168 13.14 18.68 -21.56
CA ARG A 168 13.79 17.42 -21.18
C ARG A 168 13.80 17.17 -19.66
N ARG A 169 13.68 18.20 -18.84
CA ARG A 169 13.63 18.06 -17.37
C ARG A 169 12.23 17.76 -16.83
N LEU A 170 11.17 18.14 -17.56
CA LEU A 170 9.79 17.85 -17.20
C LEU A 170 9.32 16.49 -17.70
N MET A 171 9.91 15.97 -18.77
CA MET A 171 9.55 14.66 -19.34
C MET A 171 10.14 13.44 -18.59
N GLY A 172 10.85 13.62 -17.50
CA GLY A 172 11.28 12.53 -16.62
C GLY A 172 10.14 11.84 -15.85
N ARG A 173 8.94 12.46 -15.84
CA ARG A 173 7.69 11.85 -15.38
C ARG A 173 6.73 11.85 -16.57
N ARG A 174 6.37 10.66 -17.04
CA ARG A 174 5.42 10.48 -18.14
C ARG A 174 4.07 11.09 -17.77
N TRP A 175 3.72 12.18 -18.44
CA TRP A 175 2.40 12.79 -18.38
C TRP A 175 1.62 12.30 -19.60
N SER A 176 0.49 11.67 -19.38
CA SER A 176 -0.42 11.27 -20.45
C SER A 176 -1.61 12.24 -20.48
N PHE A 177 -1.94 12.75 -21.65
CA PHE A 177 -3.03 13.69 -21.87
C PHE A 177 -4.15 12.99 -22.64
N PHE A 178 -5.38 13.31 -22.30
CA PHE A 178 -6.52 12.95 -23.13
C PHE A 178 -7.42 14.17 -23.37
N ALA A 179 -7.96 14.24 -24.55
CA ALA A 179 -8.81 15.34 -25.03
C ALA A 179 -10.28 15.10 -24.65
#